data_d75959903d7603d3aef92a5e9943caf9
#
_entry.id   d75959903d7603d3aef92a5e9943caf9
#
_cell.length_a   1.000
_cell.length_b   1.000
_cell.length_c   1.000
_cell.angle_alpha   90.00
_cell.angle_beta   90.00
_cell.angle_gamma   90.00
#
_symmetry.space_group_name_H-M   'P 1'
#
loop_
_entity.id
_entity.type
_entity.pdbx_description
1 polymer ?
#
loop_
_entity_poly.entity_id
_entity_poly.type
_entity_poly.pdbx_seq_one_letter_code
_entity_poly.pdbx_strand_id
1 'polypeptide(L)'
;RSKLYIYIGQVMGDAARKADFVLPSTNFAEMEGSFTNLNNRVQRFWPALQVPGMARPAWQIIGVLLSGLRDVAAPGRPGDAFAALGEISAEFAALRFEDLGGEGL
;
A
#
# COMPACT_ATOMS: atom_id res chain seq x y z
N ARG A 1 -17.16 -9.81 -16.75
CA ARG A 1 -15.76 -10.22 -16.88
C ARG A 1 -14.91 -9.05 -17.35
N SER A 2 -13.72 -8.88 -16.73
CA SER A 2 -12.80 -7.84 -17.13
C SER A 2 -12.01 -8.23 -18.39
N LYS A 3 -11.63 -7.23 -19.20
CA LYS A 3 -10.80 -7.45 -20.37
C LYS A 3 -9.34 -7.70 -20.00
N LEU A 4 -8.92 -7.20 -18.84
CA LEU A 4 -7.57 -7.33 -18.33
C LEU A 4 -7.66 -7.68 -16.85
N TYR A 5 -6.93 -8.72 -16.46
CA TYR A 5 -6.88 -9.15 -15.07
C TYR A 5 -5.45 -9.08 -14.58
N ILE A 6 -5.20 -8.21 -13.60
CA ILE A 6 -3.89 -8.05 -12.95
C ILE A 6 -4.02 -8.56 -11.51
N TYR A 7 -3.16 -9.48 -11.14
CA TYR A 7 -3.09 -10.00 -9.77
C TYR A 7 -1.93 -9.33 -9.03
N ILE A 8 -2.22 -8.77 -7.87
CA ILE A 8 -1.19 -8.21 -6.97
C ILE A 8 -1.29 -8.99 -5.67
N GLY A 9 -0.25 -9.73 -5.35
CA GLY A 9 -0.31 -10.56 -4.15
C GLY A 9 1.00 -11.25 -3.84
N GLN A 10 0.98 -12.08 -2.82
CA GLN A 10 2.17 -12.71 -2.25
C GLN A 10 2.33 -14.17 -2.65
N VAL A 11 1.25 -14.83 -3.05
CA VAL A 11 1.22 -16.27 -3.29
C VAL A 11 0.68 -16.56 -4.68
N MET A 12 1.34 -17.48 -5.39
CA MET A 12 0.90 -17.94 -6.71
C MET A 12 -0.21 -18.98 -6.55
N GLY A 13 -1.42 -18.50 -6.26
CA GLY A 13 -2.61 -19.35 -6.15
C GLY A 13 -3.42 -19.40 -7.43
N ASP A 14 -4.65 -19.91 -7.34
CA ASP A 14 -5.52 -20.05 -8.53
C ASP A 14 -5.84 -18.70 -9.17
N ALA A 15 -6.07 -17.66 -8.36
CA ALA A 15 -6.35 -16.34 -8.89
C ALA A 15 -5.16 -15.80 -9.69
N ALA A 16 -3.95 -16.00 -9.18
CA ALA A 16 -2.74 -15.54 -9.86
C ALA A 16 -2.53 -16.28 -11.18
N ARG A 17 -2.80 -17.58 -11.20
CA ARG A 17 -2.62 -18.40 -12.42
C ARG A 17 -3.58 -18.02 -13.54
N LYS A 18 -4.73 -17.44 -13.20
CA LYS A 18 -5.73 -16.98 -14.16
C LYS A 18 -5.51 -15.55 -14.61
N ALA A 19 -4.59 -14.83 -13.99
CA ALA A 19 -4.36 -13.42 -14.30
C ALA A 19 -3.53 -13.26 -15.57
N ASP A 20 -3.75 -12.16 -16.26
CA ASP A 20 -2.94 -11.79 -17.42
C ASP A 20 -1.56 -11.31 -16.99
N PHE A 21 -1.49 -10.61 -15.86
CA PHE A 21 -0.24 -10.14 -15.26
C PHE A 21 -0.23 -10.45 -13.78
N VAL A 22 0.92 -10.85 -13.27
CA VAL A 22 1.13 -11.11 -11.85
C VAL A 22 2.23 -10.18 -11.34
N LEU A 23 1.89 -9.34 -10.36
CA LEU A 23 2.83 -8.41 -9.75
C LEU A 23 3.03 -8.80 -8.29
N PRO A 24 4.25 -9.20 -7.90
CA PRO A 24 4.49 -9.65 -6.53
C PRO A 24 4.46 -8.49 -5.55
N SER A 25 3.73 -8.67 -4.46
CA SER A 25 3.67 -7.68 -3.38
C SER A 25 4.30 -8.22 -2.10
N THR A 26 4.60 -7.29 -1.18
CA THR A 26 5.16 -7.64 0.12
C THR A 26 4.04 -7.90 1.12
N ASN A 27 4.36 -8.64 2.20
CA ASN A 27 3.44 -8.80 3.31
C ASN A 27 3.64 -7.66 4.32
N PHE A 28 2.85 -7.65 5.40
CA PHE A 28 2.90 -6.55 6.38
C PHE A 28 4.26 -6.47 7.12
N ALA A 29 4.99 -7.58 7.24
CA ALA A 29 6.29 -7.59 7.91
C ALA A 29 7.42 -7.06 7.01
N GLU A 30 7.18 -6.94 5.72
CA GLU A 30 8.16 -6.53 4.72
C GLU A 30 7.92 -5.10 4.21
N MET A 31 7.00 -4.37 4.81
CA MET A 31 6.67 -3.01 4.36
C MET A 31 6.43 -2.08 5.55
N GLU A 32 6.34 -0.80 5.26
CA GLU A 32 5.98 0.24 6.21
C GLU A 32 4.58 0.74 5.89
N GLY A 33 3.80 1.03 6.91
CA GLY A 33 2.45 1.51 6.70
C GLY A 33 1.77 1.87 8.02
N SER A 34 0.45 1.87 8.00
CA SER A 34 -0.35 2.14 9.19
C SER A 34 -1.58 1.24 9.24
N PHE A 35 -2.06 0.98 10.45
CA PHE A 35 -3.31 0.27 10.70
C PHE A 35 -4.18 1.10 11.64
N THR A 36 -5.49 1.03 11.42
CA THR A 36 -6.47 1.60 12.34
C THR A 36 -7.13 0.45 13.09
N ASN A 37 -7.07 0.49 14.43
CA ASN A 37 -7.62 -0.59 15.25
C ASN A 37 -9.12 -0.40 15.52
N LEU A 38 -9.69 -1.31 16.32
CA LEU A 38 -11.13 -1.26 16.67
C LEU A 38 -11.51 -0.03 17.48
N ASN A 39 -10.56 0.59 18.15
CA ASN A 39 -10.77 1.82 18.92
C ASN A 39 -10.54 3.08 18.09
N ASN A 40 -10.44 2.94 16.75
CA ASN A 40 -10.18 4.03 15.82
C ASN A 40 -8.82 4.73 16.05
N ARG A 41 -7.87 3.99 16.60
CA ARG A 41 -6.51 4.48 16.81
C ARG A 41 -5.65 4.12 15.61
N VAL A 42 -5.02 5.12 14.99
CA VAL A 42 -4.14 4.92 13.83
C VAL A 42 -2.71 4.73 14.33
N GLN A 43 -2.11 3.61 13.98
CA GLN A 43 -0.76 3.25 14.42
C GLN A 43 0.13 2.98 13.21
N ARG A 44 1.38 3.40 13.30
CA ARG A 44 2.38 3.17 12.26
C ARG A 44 3.15 1.89 12.59
N PHE A 45 3.53 1.15 11.53
CA PHE A 45 4.41 0.00 11.67
C PHE A 45 5.57 0.11 10.68
N TRP A 46 6.66 -0.56 10.99
CA TRP A 46 7.90 -0.54 10.21
C TRP A 46 8.20 -1.95 9.69
N PRO A 47 8.98 -2.06 8.61
CA PRO A 47 9.33 -3.37 8.10
C PRO A 47 10.22 -4.12 9.10
N ALA A 48 9.88 -5.38 9.34
CA ALA A 48 10.66 -6.28 10.20
C ALA A 48 11.56 -7.19 9.38
N LEU A 49 11.25 -7.40 8.10
CA LEU A 49 11.96 -8.29 7.20
C LEU A 49 12.35 -7.55 5.93
N GLN A 50 13.39 -8.04 5.26
CA GLN A 50 13.76 -7.49 3.96
C GLN A 50 12.81 -7.99 2.88
N VAL A 51 12.62 -7.15 1.86
CA VAL A 51 11.75 -7.48 0.72
C VAL A 51 12.39 -8.61 -0.09
N PRO A 52 11.69 -9.73 -0.31
CA PRO A 52 12.23 -10.81 -1.12
C PRO A 52 12.14 -10.48 -2.62
N GLY A 53 13.24 -10.71 -3.32
CA GLY A 53 13.30 -10.63 -4.77
C GLY A 53 12.75 -9.34 -5.35
N MET A 54 11.82 -9.46 -6.29
CA MET A 54 11.23 -8.32 -6.99
C MET A 54 9.93 -7.81 -6.38
N ALA A 55 9.52 -8.35 -5.22
CA ALA A 55 8.30 -7.92 -4.57
C ALA A 55 8.39 -6.45 -4.14
N ARG A 56 7.27 -5.76 -4.20
CA ARG A 56 7.15 -4.35 -3.78
C ARG A 56 5.86 -4.16 -3.00
N PRO A 57 5.79 -3.20 -2.06
CA PRO A 57 4.55 -2.93 -1.35
C PRO A 57 3.41 -2.62 -2.31
N ALA A 58 2.20 -3.05 -1.98
CA ALA A 58 1.03 -2.84 -2.83
C ALA A 58 0.78 -1.35 -3.10
N TRP A 59 1.00 -0.47 -2.10
CA TRP A 59 0.81 0.97 -2.29
C TRP A 59 1.72 1.52 -3.40
N GLN A 60 2.94 0.99 -3.50
CA GLN A 60 3.89 1.40 -4.52
C GLN A 60 3.47 0.89 -5.90
N ILE A 61 3.05 -0.36 -5.99
CA ILE A 61 2.59 -0.96 -7.25
C ILE A 61 1.36 -0.22 -7.78
N ILE A 62 0.37 -0.01 -6.92
CA ILE A 62 -0.86 0.69 -7.29
C ILE A 62 -0.56 2.14 -7.65
N GLY A 63 0.35 2.78 -6.94
CA GLY A 63 0.76 4.16 -7.23
C GLY A 63 1.38 4.30 -8.62
N VAL A 64 2.25 3.36 -9.00
CA VAL A 64 2.87 3.38 -10.33
C VAL A 64 1.82 3.14 -11.43
N LEU A 65 0.90 2.20 -11.22
CA LEU A 65 -0.18 1.94 -12.18
C LEU A 65 -1.08 3.17 -12.34
N LEU A 66 -1.43 3.82 -11.24
CA LEU A 66 -2.26 5.03 -11.26
C LEU A 66 -1.54 6.16 -11.98
N SER A 67 -0.25 6.33 -11.75
CA SER A 67 0.58 7.33 -12.42
C SER A 67 0.60 7.12 -13.94
N GLY A 68 0.59 5.86 -14.38
CA GLY A 68 0.54 5.54 -15.81
C GLY A 68 -0.83 5.74 -16.45
N LEU A 69 -1.90 5.61 -15.66
CA LEU A 69 -3.27 5.77 -16.16
C LEU A 69 -3.78 7.20 -16.06
N ARG A 70 -3.28 7.96 -15.11
CA ARG A 70 -3.65 9.35 -14.87
C ARG A 70 -2.38 10.17 -14.74
N ASP A 71 -2.47 11.45 -15.05
CA ASP A 71 -1.33 12.35 -14.99
C ASP A 71 -1.12 12.84 -13.55
N VAL A 72 -0.78 11.89 -12.67
CA VAL A 72 -0.47 12.17 -11.25
C VAL A 72 0.86 11.51 -10.90
N ALA A 73 1.59 12.09 -9.96
CA ALA A 73 2.86 11.54 -9.51
C ALA A 73 2.63 10.32 -8.61
N ALA A 74 3.44 9.29 -8.81
CA ALA A 74 3.42 8.12 -7.92
C ALA A 74 4.01 8.50 -6.56
N PRO A 75 3.45 8.00 -5.44
CA PRO A 75 4.05 8.24 -4.13
C PRO A 75 5.40 7.54 -4.03
N GLY A 76 6.40 8.25 -3.54
CA GLY A 76 7.75 7.70 -3.37
C GLY A 76 7.98 7.03 -2.03
N ARG A 77 7.12 7.33 -1.03
CA ARG A 77 7.23 6.83 0.33
C ARG A 77 5.84 6.53 0.89
N PRO A 78 5.74 5.65 1.91
CA PRO A 78 4.42 5.38 2.53
C PRO A 78 3.74 6.63 3.06
N GLY A 79 4.51 7.59 3.58
CA GLY A 79 3.96 8.85 4.07
C GLY A 79 3.28 9.67 2.98
N ASP A 80 3.78 9.60 1.76
CA ASP A 80 3.16 10.32 0.63
C ASP A 80 1.80 9.71 0.29
N ALA A 81 1.68 8.39 0.35
CA ALA A 81 0.40 7.70 0.15
C ALA A 81 -0.58 8.04 1.27
N PHE A 82 -0.10 8.13 2.50
CA PHE A 82 -0.91 8.52 3.65
C PHE A 82 -1.41 9.96 3.52
N ALA A 83 -0.56 10.86 3.03
CA ALA A 83 -0.96 12.25 2.79
C ALA A 83 -2.05 12.35 1.72
N ALA A 84 -1.96 11.54 0.67
CA ALA A 84 -2.98 11.49 -0.37
C ALA A 84 -4.33 11.00 0.18
N LEU A 85 -4.31 10.09 1.16
CA LEU A 85 -5.52 9.64 1.84
C LEU A 85 -6.23 10.80 2.54
N GLY A 86 -5.47 11.73 3.14
CA GLY A 86 -6.02 12.91 3.79
C GLY A 86 -6.77 13.85 2.85
N GLU A 87 -6.43 13.85 1.57
CA GLU A 87 -7.14 14.64 0.56
C GLU A 87 -8.51 14.07 0.24
N ILE A 88 -8.70 12.76 0.46
CA ILE A 88 -9.94 12.06 0.17
C ILE A 88 -10.82 11.93 1.41
N SER A 89 -10.21 11.71 2.56
CA SER A 89 -10.90 11.46 3.82
C SER A 89 -10.53 12.51 4.85
N ALA A 90 -11.52 13.27 5.30
CA ALA A 90 -11.31 14.33 6.31
C ALA A 90 -10.82 13.75 7.66
N GLU A 91 -11.14 12.51 7.94
CA GLU A 91 -10.71 11.85 9.18
C GLU A 91 -9.20 11.71 9.28
N PHE A 92 -8.52 11.61 8.14
CA PHE A 92 -7.07 11.47 8.06
C PHE A 92 -6.36 12.79 7.75
N ALA A 93 -7.08 13.84 7.36
CA ALA A 93 -6.49 15.11 6.93
C ALA A 93 -5.67 15.80 8.04
N ALA A 94 -6.08 15.62 9.30
CA ALA A 94 -5.41 16.21 10.45
C ALA A 94 -4.23 15.38 10.96
N LEU A 95 -4.05 14.18 10.45
CA LEU A 95 -2.99 13.27 10.89
C LEU A 95 -1.77 13.39 9.97
N ARG A 96 -0.60 13.27 10.56
CA ARG A 96 0.66 13.23 9.81
C ARG A 96 1.34 11.90 10.05
N PHE A 97 1.75 11.24 8.96
CA PHE A 97 2.37 9.92 9.04
C PHE A 97 3.61 9.92 9.94
N GLU A 98 4.39 10.99 9.86
CA GLU A 98 5.61 11.15 10.64
C GLU A 98 5.34 11.24 12.14
N ASP A 99 4.15 11.69 12.55
CA ASP A 99 3.77 11.84 13.95
C ASP A 99 3.16 10.56 14.54
N LEU A 100 2.87 9.57 13.72
CA LEU A 100 2.36 8.29 14.17
C LEU A 100 3.51 7.47 14.75
N GLY A 101 3.33 6.94 15.95
CA GLY A 101 4.26 6.00 16.55
C GLY A 101 3.62 4.63 16.68
N GLY A 102 4.28 3.73 17.37
CA GLY A 102 3.72 2.42 17.66
C GLY A 102 2.47 2.49 18.52
N GLU A 103 2.30 3.56 19.28
CA GLU A 103 1.10 3.78 20.09
C GLU A 103 -0.01 4.50 19.33
N GLY A 104 0.32 5.23 18.28
CA GLY A 104 -0.62 5.89 17.40
C GLY A 104 -1.24 7.17 17.94
N LEU A 105 -2.14 7.66 17.17
CA LEU A 105 -2.92 8.86 17.47
C LEU A 105 -4.42 8.58 17.34
#